data_faf088877791210d6603a8423505a890
#
_entry.id   faf088877791210d6603a8423505a890
#
_cell.length_a   1.000
_cell.length_b   1.000
_cell.length_c   1.000
_cell.angle_alpha   90.00
_cell.angle_beta   90.00
_cell.angle_gamma   90.00
#
_symmetry.space_group_name_H-M   'P 1'
#
loop_
_entity.id
_entity.type
_entity.pdbx_description
1 polymer ?
#
loop_
_entity_poly.entity_id
_entity_poly.type
_entity_poly.pdbx_seq_one_letter_code
_entity_poly.pdbx_strand_id
1 'polypeptide(L)'
;MKIAYLKKLGAAIAVVTLLALIFLVSSAAQTDAARFTDAASYYKEAKCVVCHGQKAEKKFNTDLKDEELVEIVLKGKKPEKPPNMPAYEPKGLTAEQAKAMVDYMKSLKQ
;
A
#
# COMPACT_ATOMS: atom_id res chain seq x y z
N MET A 1 -44.67 31.53 13.77
CA MET A 1 -43.68 30.76 14.58
C MET A 1 -43.43 29.35 14.07
N LYS A 2 -44.44 28.56 13.73
CA LYS A 2 -44.27 27.16 13.26
C LYS A 2 -43.46 27.03 11.96
N ILE A 3 -43.63 27.93 10.99
CA ILE A 3 -42.94 27.88 9.68
C ILE A 3 -41.43 28.18 9.81
N ALA A 4 -41.05 29.11 10.69
CA ALA A 4 -39.64 29.44 10.92
C ALA A 4 -38.90 28.30 11.63
N TYR A 5 -39.58 27.55 12.48
CA TYR A 5 -39.03 26.38 13.17
C TYR A 5 -38.80 25.21 12.20
N LEU A 6 -39.76 24.96 11.31
CA LEU A 6 -39.65 23.93 10.26
C LEU A 6 -38.53 24.21 9.28
N LYS A 7 -38.27 25.47 8.89
CA LYS A 7 -37.15 25.85 8.04
C LYS A 7 -35.81 25.63 8.72
N LYS A 8 -35.70 25.92 10.01
CA LYS A 8 -34.47 25.67 10.80
C LYS A 8 -34.21 24.17 11.00
N LEU A 9 -35.30 23.40 11.20
CA LEU A 9 -35.18 21.94 11.34
C LEU A 9 -34.73 21.27 10.02
N GLY A 10 -35.29 21.72 8.89
CA GLY A 10 -34.90 21.23 7.56
C GLY A 10 -33.42 21.50 7.23
N ALA A 11 -32.91 22.69 7.58
CA ALA A 11 -31.51 23.04 7.39
C ALA A 11 -30.57 22.19 8.27
N ALA A 12 -30.94 21.91 9.51
CA ALA A 12 -30.16 21.06 10.41
C ALA A 12 -30.09 19.61 9.92
N ILE A 13 -31.20 19.07 9.42
CA ILE A 13 -31.22 17.70 8.86
C ILE A 13 -30.38 17.61 7.61
N ALA A 14 -30.41 18.62 6.72
CA ALA A 14 -29.59 18.63 5.51
C ALA A 14 -28.08 18.65 5.81
N VAL A 15 -27.66 19.39 6.84
CA VAL A 15 -26.26 19.46 7.27
C VAL A 15 -25.80 18.11 7.86
N VAL A 16 -26.63 17.47 8.67
CA VAL A 16 -26.32 16.17 9.28
C VAL A 16 -26.21 15.08 8.22
N THR A 17 -27.11 15.07 7.23
CA THR A 17 -27.03 14.09 6.12
C THR A 17 -25.81 14.30 5.23
N LEU A 18 -25.44 15.55 4.98
CA LEU A 18 -24.23 15.86 4.20
C LEU A 18 -22.96 15.42 4.93
N LEU A 19 -22.88 15.64 6.25
CA LEU A 19 -21.75 15.18 7.07
C LEU A 19 -21.68 13.66 7.13
N ALA A 20 -22.81 12.96 7.22
CA ALA A 20 -22.86 11.50 7.21
C ALA A 20 -22.38 10.92 5.87
N LEU A 21 -22.71 11.54 4.74
CA LEU A 21 -22.24 11.15 3.42
C LEU A 21 -20.72 11.33 3.28
N ILE A 22 -20.15 12.40 3.85
CA ILE A 22 -18.69 12.61 3.84
C ILE A 22 -17.97 11.52 4.64
N PHE A 23 -18.54 11.07 5.77
CA PHE A 23 -17.99 9.98 6.57
C PHE A 23 -18.03 8.61 5.86
N LEU A 24 -19.05 8.36 5.05
CA LEU A 24 -19.17 7.09 4.30
C LEU A 24 -18.17 6.97 3.14
N VAL A 25 -17.73 8.09 2.58
CA VAL A 25 -16.73 8.10 1.49
C VAL A 25 -15.29 7.88 2.01
N SER A 26 -15.05 8.08 3.30
CA SER A 26 -13.71 7.97 3.90
C SER A 26 -13.26 6.54 4.19
N SER A 27 -14.09 5.53 3.91
CA SER A 27 -13.73 4.11 4.06
C SER A 27 -13.18 3.52 2.76
N ALA A 28 -12.43 4.29 1.98
CA ALA A 28 -11.67 3.75 0.87
C ALA A 28 -10.64 2.76 1.44
N ALA A 29 -10.67 1.51 0.96
CA ALA A 29 -9.66 0.52 1.29
C ALA A 29 -8.29 1.15 1.02
N GLN A 30 -7.46 1.23 2.07
CA GLN A 30 -6.11 1.76 1.92
C GLN A 30 -5.33 0.84 1.00
N THR A 31 -4.92 1.36 -0.16
CA THR A 31 -4.04 0.65 -1.08
C THR A 31 -2.62 0.60 -0.49
N ASP A 32 -1.80 -0.34 -0.94
CA ASP A 32 -0.41 -0.41 -0.52
C ASP A 32 0.36 0.87 -0.89
N ALA A 33 -0.05 1.57 -1.96
CA ALA A 33 0.47 2.88 -2.30
C ALA A 33 0.23 3.93 -1.20
N ALA A 34 -0.96 3.93 -0.58
CA ALA A 34 -1.29 4.85 0.51
C ALA A 34 -0.59 4.48 1.83
N ARG A 35 -0.23 3.22 2.02
CA ARG A 35 0.53 2.73 3.18
C ARG A 35 2.03 2.93 3.04
N PHE A 36 2.51 3.15 1.84
CA PHE A 36 3.94 3.32 1.59
C PHE A 36 4.39 4.70 2.08
N THR A 37 4.84 4.78 3.32
CA THR A 37 5.46 5.98 3.88
C THR A 37 6.94 6.06 3.52
N ASP A 38 7.65 4.95 3.66
CA ASP A 38 9.04 4.76 3.26
C ASP A 38 9.32 3.26 3.06
N ALA A 39 10.39 2.95 2.35
CA ALA A 39 10.75 1.58 2.01
C ALA A 39 11.05 0.72 3.24
N ALA A 40 11.69 1.28 4.26
CA ALA A 40 12.07 0.54 5.47
C ALA A 40 10.85 0.11 6.29
N SER A 41 9.89 1.01 6.47
CA SER A 41 8.64 0.71 7.15
C SER A 41 7.80 -0.29 6.35
N TYR A 42 7.67 -0.06 5.05
CA TYR A 42 6.90 -0.94 4.17
C TYR A 42 7.48 -2.36 4.12
N TYR A 43 8.81 -2.52 4.13
CA TYR A 43 9.49 -3.82 4.15
C TYR A 43 9.05 -4.70 5.33
N LYS A 44 8.80 -4.08 6.48
CA LYS A 44 8.30 -4.76 7.69
C LYS A 44 6.80 -4.99 7.63
N GLU A 45 6.03 -3.98 7.27
CA GLU A 45 4.56 -4.03 7.24
C GLU A 45 4.01 -4.99 6.19
N ALA A 46 4.61 -5.00 5.01
CA ALA A 46 4.27 -5.95 3.94
C ALA A 46 4.88 -7.35 4.16
N LYS A 47 5.56 -7.56 5.30
CA LYS A 47 6.16 -8.84 5.71
C LYS A 47 7.22 -9.38 4.75
N CYS A 48 7.87 -8.52 3.97
CA CYS A 48 8.98 -8.91 3.10
C CYS A 48 10.11 -9.58 3.90
N VAL A 49 10.34 -9.07 5.11
CA VAL A 49 11.34 -9.57 6.06
C VAL A 49 11.18 -11.07 6.38
N VAL A 50 9.96 -11.60 6.34
CA VAL A 50 9.68 -13.02 6.66
C VAL A 50 10.38 -13.96 5.68
N CYS A 51 10.38 -13.62 4.39
CA CYS A 51 10.99 -14.44 3.35
C CYS A 51 12.41 -13.98 2.99
N HIS A 52 12.66 -12.68 3.02
CA HIS A 52 13.93 -12.11 2.59
C HIS A 52 14.96 -11.92 3.71
N GLY A 53 14.52 -11.98 4.98
CA GLY A 53 15.36 -11.73 6.15
C GLY A 53 15.51 -10.24 6.47
N GLN A 54 16.08 -9.90 7.61
CA GLN A 54 16.21 -8.51 8.06
C GLN A 54 17.21 -7.70 7.23
N LYS A 55 18.17 -8.37 6.61
CA LYS A 55 19.21 -7.78 5.74
C LYS A 55 19.01 -8.15 4.27
N ALA A 56 17.81 -8.56 3.86
CA ALA A 56 17.53 -9.06 2.52
C ALA A 56 18.51 -10.17 2.07
N GLU A 57 19.03 -10.93 3.00
CA GLU A 57 20.05 -11.94 2.77
C GLU A 57 19.52 -13.22 2.09
N LYS A 58 18.20 -13.40 2.09
CA LYS A 58 17.55 -14.59 1.55
C LYS A 58 16.77 -14.26 0.28
N LYS A 59 16.89 -15.13 -0.73
CA LYS A 59 16.05 -15.09 -1.95
C LYS A 59 16.05 -13.76 -2.71
N PHE A 60 17.05 -12.91 -2.50
CA PHE A 60 17.22 -11.66 -3.20
C PHE A 60 18.53 -11.70 -4.02
N ASN A 61 18.39 -11.74 -5.35
CA ASN A 61 19.53 -11.77 -6.26
C ASN A 61 19.86 -10.37 -6.75
N THR A 62 21.01 -9.85 -6.33
CA THR A 62 21.50 -8.51 -6.70
C THR A 62 22.13 -8.46 -8.09
N ASP A 63 22.35 -9.61 -8.75
CA ASP A 63 22.93 -9.67 -10.10
C ASP A 63 21.91 -9.34 -11.20
N LEU A 64 20.61 -9.40 -10.86
CA LEU A 64 19.54 -9.01 -11.76
C LEU A 64 19.52 -7.49 -11.94
N LYS A 65 19.06 -7.04 -13.10
CA LYS A 65 18.87 -5.63 -13.38
C LYS A 65 17.77 -5.04 -12.51
N ASP A 66 17.84 -3.73 -12.26
CA ASP A 66 16.84 -3.02 -11.43
C ASP A 66 15.45 -3.17 -12.00
N GLU A 67 15.29 -3.09 -13.31
CA GLU A 67 14.01 -3.23 -14.00
C GLU A 67 13.40 -4.61 -13.76
N GLU A 68 14.21 -5.66 -13.82
CA GLU A 68 13.76 -7.04 -13.55
C GLU A 68 13.34 -7.21 -12.08
N LEU A 69 14.09 -6.63 -11.16
CA LEU A 69 13.79 -6.67 -9.73
C LEU A 69 12.48 -5.91 -9.42
N VAL A 70 12.30 -4.75 -10.03
CA VAL A 70 11.06 -3.96 -9.92
C VAL A 70 9.86 -4.74 -10.46
N GLU A 71 10.01 -5.38 -11.62
CA GLU A 71 8.97 -6.22 -12.21
C GLU A 71 8.60 -7.40 -11.31
N ILE A 72 9.58 -8.04 -10.67
CA ILE A 72 9.34 -9.12 -9.71
C ILE A 72 8.54 -8.62 -8.50
N VAL A 73 8.84 -7.43 -7.99
CA VAL A 73 8.06 -6.84 -6.89
C VAL A 73 6.62 -6.57 -7.31
N LEU A 74 6.43 -6.01 -8.49
CA LEU A 74 5.09 -5.65 -8.98
C LEU A 74 4.25 -6.88 -9.34
N LYS A 75 4.81 -7.82 -10.08
CA LYS A 75 4.08 -8.98 -10.65
C LYS A 75 4.23 -10.27 -9.83
N GLY A 76 5.14 -10.28 -8.86
CA GLY A 76 5.45 -11.47 -8.09
C GLY A 76 6.31 -12.46 -8.85
N LYS A 77 6.67 -13.54 -8.17
CA LYS A 77 7.44 -14.66 -8.74
C LYS A 77 6.91 -15.98 -8.21
N LYS A 78 6.65 -16.91 -9.13
CA LYS A 78 6.26 -18.29 -8.82
C LYS A 78 7.42 -19.22 -9.16
N PRO A 79 8.31 -19.56 -8.21
CA PRO A 79 9.35 -20.55 -8.41
C PRO A 79 8.74 -21.95 -8.49
N GLU A 80 9.49 -22.94 -8.97
CA GLU A 80 9.07 -24.34 -9.01
C GLU A 80 8.72 -24.91 -7.64
N LYS A 81 9.40 -24.41 -6.60
CA LYS A 81 9.14 -24.80 -5.19
C LYS A 81 8.68 -23.59 -4.37
N PRO A 82 7.59 -23.73 -3.59
CA PRO A 82 7.15 -22.68 -2.67
C PRO A 82 8.24 -22.27 -1.67
N PRO A 83 8.13 -21.07 -1.06
CA PRO A 83 7.05 -20.09 -1.17
C PRO A 83 7.12 -19.20 -2.40
N ASN A 84 5.95 -18.77 -2.89
CA ASN A 84 5.82 -17.82 -3.96
C ASN A 84 5.99 -16.39 -3.43
N MET A 85 6.57 -15.50 -4.24
CA MET A 85 6.53 -14.08 -3.96
C MET A 85 5.23 -13.50 -4.52
N PRO A 86 4.39 -12.86 -3.68
CA PRO A 86 3.13 -12.28 -4.15
C PRO A 86 3.38 -11.06 -5.02
N ALA A 87 2.39 -10.73 -5.88
CA ALA A 87 2.36 -9.51 -6.66
C ALA A 87 1.85 -8.33 -5.81
N TYR A 88 2.52 -7.20 -5.90
CA TYR A 88 2.15 -5.99 -5.15
C TYR A 88 1.46 -4.92 -6.01
N GLU A 89 1.58 -4.98 -7.34
CA GLU A 89 0.85 -4.10 -8.26
C GLU A 89 -0.68 -4.15 -8.06
N PRO A 90 -1.32 -5.34 -7.94
CA PRO A 90 -2.75 -5.41 -7.68
C PRO A 90 -3.16 -4.84 -6.31
N LYS A 91 -2.22 -4.69 -5.40
CA LYS A 91 -2.44 -4.06 -4.09
C LYS A 91 -2.25 -2.55 -4.12
N GLY A 92 -1.86 -2.00 -5.26
CA GLY A 92 -1.70 -0.57 -5.49
C GLY A 92 -0.28 -0.03 -5.33
N LEU A 93 0.75 -0.89 -5.23
CA LEU A 93 2.13 -0.43 -5.19
C LEU A 93 2.54 0.11 -6.57
N THR A 94 3.12 1.31 -6.61
CA THR A 94 3.59 1.94 -7.85
C THR A 94 4.99 1.46 -8.25
N ALA A 95 5.37 1.69 -9.51
CA ALA A 95 6.70 1.35 -10.00
C ALA A 95 7.82 2.11 -9.26
N GLU A 96 7.59 3.38 -8.92
CA GLU A 96 8.54 4.18 -8.14
C GLU A 96 8.71 3.62 -6.72
N GLN A 97 7.61 3.22 -6.09
CA GLN A 97 7.64 2.59 -4.77
C GLN A 97 8.33 1.23 -4.82
N ALA A 98 8.07 0.42 -5.84
CA ALA A 98 8.77 -0.85 -6.06
C ALA A 98 10.28 -0.63 -6.27
N LYS A 99 10.67 0.41 -7.01
CA LYS A 99 12.09 0.77 -7.15
C LYS A 99 12.71 1.18 -5.81
N ALA A 100 12.02 1.99 -5.03
CA ALA A 100 12.49 2.36 -3.69
C ALA A 100 12.68 1.12 -2.78
N MET A 101 11.83 0.10 -2.91
CA MET A 101 11.97 -1.18 -2.22
C MET A 101 13.22 -1.93 -2.67
N VAL A 102 13.47 -2.00 -3.97
CA VAL A 102 14.66 -2.65 -4.54
C VAL A 102 15.93 -1.95 -4.05
N ASP A 103 15.97 -0.63 -4.10
CA ASP A 103 17.12 0.17 -3.64
C ASP A 103 17.36 -0.03 -2.13
N TYR A 104 16.30 -0.05 -1.33
CA TYR A 104 16.38 -0.33 0.10
C TYR A 104 16.94 -1.73 0.38
N MET A 105 16.42 -2.76 -0.30
CA MET A 105 16.90 -4.13 -0.13
C MET A 105 18.37 -4.29 -0.53
N LYS A 106 18.81 -3.60 -1.58
CA LYS A 106 20.24 -3.57 -1.97
C LYS A 106 21.08 -2.90 -0.88
N SER A 107 20.60 -1.82 -0.28
CA SER A 107 21.31 -1.15 0.81
C SER A 107 21.47 -2.02 2.06
N LEU A 108 20.55 -2.93 2.32
CA LEU A 108 20.63 -3.86 3.45
C LEU A 108 21.73 -4.92 3.30
N LYS A 109 22.11 -5.24 2.07
CA LYS A 109 23.12 -6.27 1.76
C LYS A 109 24.56 -5.75 1.78
N GLN A 110 24.74 -4.44 1.90
CA GLN A 110 26.08 -3.81 1.95
C GLN A 110 26.77 -3.98 3.29
#